data_88252292a11e35503ebf747325badbca
#
_entry.id   88252292a11e35503ebf747325badbca
#
_cell.length_a   1.000
_cell.length_b   1.000
_cell.length_c   1.000
_cell.angle_alpha   90.00
_cell.angle_beta   90.00
_cell.angle_gamma   90.00
#
_symmetry.space_group_name_H-M   'P 1'
#
loop_
_entity.id
_entity.type
_entity.pdbx_description
1 polymer ?
#
loop_
_entity_poly.entity_id
_entity_poly.type
_entity_poly.pdbx_seq_one_letter_code
_entity_poly.pdbx_strand_id
1 'polypeptide(L)'
;MDPNVVLLYPPNQSLPGVMCKPNGSLAYPYLAGALLERGIETSIFDACVGGAKDELSRMFYRSTELPSGLFRTGVSEERILEEVADADVVGLTSIFTNQETMVLAAAKLIKQVFPEKLIVAGGVNARSRAKWFLLNGVDVVSMTEAEKTILQIVEAVKGVRDWRYVSAVAKVHNGAVVETRAHPDDFFWNLDELPMPRWDLLPLQRYWQIARPHGGHFKPGAELRYASLMTTRGCLFKCTYCHIAGETEESASGAIGRFRLKSDERVLRELHVLKALGVQQVYIEDDMFLGRKQRALRLLGRIQEAGMSISDVNGVNVVHMFRKD
;
A
#
# COMPACT_ATOMS: atom_id res chain seq x y z
N MET A 1 3.79 20.88 -17.54
CA MET A 1 2.73 19.90 -17.27
C MET A 1 2.98 19.31 -15.90
N ASP A 2 1.94 18.93 -15.21
CA ASP A 2 2.07 18.20 -13.96
C ASP A 2 2.56 16.79 -14.25
N PRO A 3 3.44 16.21 -13.39
CA PRO A 3 3.92 14.85 -13.59
C PRO A 3 2.77 13.85 -13.48
N ASN A 4 2.78 12.85 -14.35
CA ASN A 4 1.89 11.70 -14.28
C ASN A 4 2.48 10.65 -13.34
N VAL A 5 1.69 10.14 -12.41
CA VAL A 5 2.11 9.16 -11.39
C VAL A 5 1.41 7.82 -11.62
N VAL A 6 2.20 6.75 -11.77
CA VAL A 6 1.68 5.38 -11.77
C VAL A 6 2.09 4.67 -10.49
N LEU A 7 1.11 4.23 -9.71
CA LEU A 7 1.31 3.40 -8.53
C LEU A 7 1.23 1.92 -8.96
N LEU A 8 2.40 1.31 -9.11
CA LEU A 8 2.56 -0.04 -9.65
C LEU A 8 2.72 -1.07 -8.53
N TYR A 9 1.75 -1.96 -8.36
CA TYR A 9 1.93 -3.15 -7.55
C TYR A 9 2.65 -4.21 -8.40
N PRO A 10 3.82 -4.71 -7.97
CA PRO A 10 4.61 -5.61 -8.80
C PRO A 10 3.95 -6.98 -8.96
N PRO A 11 4.39 -7.81 -9.94
CA PRO A 11 4.06 -9.22 -9.97
C PRO A 11 4.43 -9.91 -8.66
N ASN A 12 3.79 -11.03 -8.36
CA ASN A 12 4.13 -11.83 -7.19
C ASN A 12 5.04 -13.01 -7.55
N GLN A 13 5.81 -13.46 -6.56
CA GLN A 13 6.49 -14.76 -6.64
C GLN A 13 6.10 -15.65 -5.46
N SER A 14 5.99 -16.96 -5.70
CA SER A 14 5.54 -17.92 -4.69
C SER A 14 6.27 -19.26 -4.85
N LEU A 15 6.21 -20.08 -3.81
CA LEU A 15 6.65 -21.48 -3.88
C LEU A 15 5.75 -22.27 -4.84
N PRO A 16 6.24 -23.40 -5.40
CA PRO A 16 5.42 -24.33 -6.20
C PRO A 16 4.13 -24.69 -5.46
N GLY A 17 3.00 -24.66 -6.16
CA GLY A 17 1.68 -24.99 -5.61
C GLY A 17 1.07 -23.95 -4.68
N VAL A 18 1.78 -22.86 -4.35
CA VAL A 18 1.23 -21.73 -3.56
C VAL A 18 0.68 -20.68 -4.50
N MET A 19 -0.63 -20.44 -4.42
CA MET A 19 -1.28 -19.42 -5.24
C MET A 19 -1.27 -18.06 -4.52
N CYS A 20 -1.00 -17.01 -5.28
CA CYS A 20 -1.09 -15.62 -4.84
C CYS A 20 -2.48 -15.27 -4.31
N LYS A 21 -2.54 -14.35 -3.34
CA LYS A 21 -3.77 -13.81 -2.75
C LYS A 21 -3.79 -12.30 -2.96
N PRO A 22 -4.23 -11.84 -4.13
CA PRO A 22 -4.17 -10.42 -4.46
C PRO A 22 -5.31 -9.66 -3.77
N ASN A 23 -4.96 -8.55 -3.14
CA ASN A 23 -5.91 -7.57 -2.64
C ASN A 23 -5.41 -6.12 -2.81
N GLY A 24 -4.32 -5.99 -3.56
CA GLY A 24 -3.62 -4.72 -3.72
C GLY A 24 -2.95 -4.23 -2.44
N SER A 25 -2.36 -3.06 -2.51
CA SER A 25 -1.85 -2.35 -1.33
C SER A 25 -2.85 -1.28 -0.92
N LEU A 26 -3.31 -1.31 0.33
CA LEU A 26 -4.21 -0.27 0.85
C LEU A 26 -3.56 1.13 0.85
N ALA A 27 -2.22 1.22 0.85
CA ALA A 27 -1.52 2.49 0.71
C ALA A 27 -1.83 3.20 -0.61
N TYR A 28 -1.99 2.47 -1.72
CA TYR A 28 -2.20 3.07 -3.03
C TYR A 28 -3.48 3.89 -3.16
N PRO A 29 -4.66 3.45 -2.70
CA PRO A 29 -5.84 4.29 -2.67
C PRO A 29 -5.65 5.61 -1.91
N TYR A 30 -4.93 5.61 -0.78
CA TYR A 30 -4.64 6.84 -0.02
C TYR A 30 -3.67 7.76 -0.76
N LEU A 31 -2.60 7.20 -1.34
CA LEU A 31 -1.65 7.97 -2.15
C LEU A 31 -2.31 8.59 -3.38
N ALA A 32 -3.13 7.81 -4.07
CA ALA A 32 -3.89 8.30 -5.22
C ALA A 32 -4.87 9.41 -4.80
N GLY A 33 -5.53 9.26 -3.64
CA GLY A 33 -6.36 10.32 -3.06
C GLY A 33 -5.59 11.61 -2.84
N ALA A 34 -4.41 11.53 -2.19
CA ALA A 34 -3.56 12.67 -1.91
C ALA A 34 -3.09 13.40 -3.20
N LEU A 35 -2.71 12.63 -4.22
CA LEU A 35 -2.24 13.16 -5.51
C LEU A 35 -3.40 13.81 -6.29
N LEU A 36 -4.52 13.12 -6.43
CA LEU A 36 -5.68 13.61 -7.20
C LEU A 36 -6.35 14.83 -6.56
N GLU A 37 -6.37 14.96 -5.22
CA GLU A 37 -6.84 16.17 -4.54
C GLU A 37 -5.98 17.41 -4.86
N ARG A 38 -4.73 17.20 -5.33
CA ARG A 38 -3.83 18.25 -5.81
C ARG A 38 -3.80 18.40 -7.32
N GLY A 39 -4.72 17.73 -8.03
CA GLY A 39 -4.82 17.78 -9.49
C GLY A 39 -3.69 17.03 -10.23
N ILE A 40 -2.95 16.15 -9.52
CA ILE A 40 -1.88 15.35 -10.10
C ILE A 40 -2.50 14.08 -10.69
N GLU A 41 -2.33 13.88 -12.00
CA GLU A 41 -2.82 12.71 -12.70
C GLU A 41 -2.18 11.43 -12.12
N THR A 42 -3.03 10.46 -11.76
CA THR A 42 -2.58 9.27 -11.03
C THR A 42 -3.40 8.06 -11.41
N SER A 43 -2.72 6.96 -11.68
CA SER A 43 -3.33 5.64 -11.86
C SER A 43 -2.75 4.60 -10.91
N ILE A 44 -3.50 3.52 -10.70
CA ILE A 44 -3.04 2.34 -9.95
C ILE A 44 -3.07 1.15 -10.90
N PHE A 45 -1.95 0.47 -11.03
CA PHE A 45 -1.84 -0.76 -11.80
C PHE A 45 -1.33 -1.91 -10.93
N ASP A 46 -2.13 -2.95 -10.75
CA ASP A 46 -1.72 -4.17 -10.08
C ASP A 46 -1.24 -5.19 -11.11
N ALA A 47 0.08 -5.29 -11.30
CA ALA A 47 0.68 -6.20 -12.26
C ALA A 47 0.49 -7.69 -11.90
N CYS A 48 0.07 -8.01 -10.67
CA CYS A 48 -0.27 -9.38 -10.28
C CYS A 48 -1.59 -9.85 -10.90
N VAL A 49 -2.56 -8.94 -11.09
CA VAL A 49 -3.88 -9.26 -11.62
C VAL A 49 -4.19 -8.60 -12.97
N GLY A 50 -3.39 -7.63 -13.39
CA GLY A 50 -3.54 -6.89 -14.65
C GLY A 50 -4.79 -6.01 -14.71
N GLY A 51 -5.02 -5.39 -15.86
CA GLY A 51 -6.17 -4.54 -16.20
C GLY A 51 -7.21 -5.25 -17.05
N ALA A 52 -8.21 -4.51 -17.53
CA ALA A 52 -9.36 -5.05 -18.27
C ALA A 52 -8.98 -5.82 -19.55
N LYS A 53 -7.87 -5.44 -20.22
CA LYS A 53 -7.38 -6.10 -21.44
C LYS A 53 -6.57 -7.38 -21.19
N ASP A 54 -6.23 -7.67 -19.93
CA ASP A 54 -5.39 -8.80 -19.55
C ASP A 54 -6.25 -10.01 -19.17
N GLU A 55 -5.96 -11.20 -19.72
CA GLU A 55 -6.70 -12.42 -19.43
C GLU A 55 -6.17 -13.11 -18.16
N LEU A 56 -7.01 -13.23 -17.11
CA LEU A 56 -6.65 -13.92 -15.86
C LEU A 56 -6.17 -15.35 -16.07
N SER A 57 -6.75 -16.06 -17.04
CA SER A 57 -6.37 -17.44 -17.41
C SER A 57 -4.90 -17.55 -17.81
N ARG A 58 -4.34 -16.51 -18.41
CA ARG A 58 -2.97 -16.50 -18.92
C ARG A 58 -1.98 -15.95 -17.91
N MET A 59 -2.34 -14.90 -17.19
CA MET A 59 -1.39 -14.18 -16.36
C MET A 59 -1.47 -14.49 -14.86
N PHE A 60 -2.65 -14.86 -14.35
CA PHE A 60 -2.83 -15.17 -12.93
C PHE A 60 -2.86 -16.68 -12.66
N TYR A 61 -3.65 -17.43 -13.44
CA TYR A 61 -3.76 -18.88 -13.26
C TYR A 61 -2.66 -19.70 -13.95
N ARG A 62 -1.82 -19.05 -14.74
CA ARG A 62 -0.67 -19.67 -15.41
C ARG A 62 0.61 -18.95 -15.00
N SER A 63 1.17 -19.37 -13.87
CA SER A 63 2.44 -18.83 -13.37
C SER A 63 3.63 -19.35 -14.19
N THR A 64 4.69 -18.56 -14.26
CA THR A 64 5.95 -18.89 -14.95
C THR A 64 7.02 -19.26 -13.94
N GLU A 65 7.69 -20.40 -14.14
CA GLU A 65 8.81 -20.79 -13.31
C GLU A 65 10.02 -19.86 -13.53
N LEU A 66 10.60 -19.39 -12.43
CA LEU A 66 11.80 -18.57 -12.42
C LEU A 66 13.05 -19.45 -12.26
N PRO A 67 14.25 -18.96 -12.66
CA PRO A 67 15.50 -19.68 -12.44
C PRO A 67 15.79 -20.05 -10.98
N SER A 68 15.15 -19.37 -10.05
CA SER A 68 15.22 -19.65 -8.60
C SER A 68 14.37 -20.86 -8.16
N GLY A 69 13.57 -21.46 -9.05
CA GLY A 69 12.57 -22.48 -8.70
C GLY A 69 11.28 -21.92 -8.10
N LEU A 70 11.15 -20.59 -7.96
CA LEU A 70 9.91 -19.93 -7.57
C LEU A 70 9.03 -19.69 -8.81
N PHE A 71 7.75 -19.44 -8.60
CA PHE A 71 6.79 -19.18 -9.66
C PHE A 71 6.36 -17.73 -9.63
N ARG A 72 6.52 -17.04 -10.77
CA ARG A 72 6.05 -15.67 -10.99
C ARG A 72 4.59 -15.69 -11.47
N THR A 73 3.75 -14.88 -10.82
CA THR A 73 2.36 -14.64 -11.20
C THR A 73 2.18 -13.16 -11.53
N GLY A 74 1.56 -12.87 -12.65
CA GLY A 74 1.27 -11.52 -13.09
C GLY A 74 1.54 -11.29 -14.58
N VAL A 75 1.30 -10.07 -15.03
CA VAL A 75 1.49 -9.66 -16.44
C VAL A 75 2.95 -9.76 -16.89
N SER A 76 3.17 -9.78 -18.21
CA SER A 76 4.51 -9.79 -18.78
C SER A 76 5.30 -8.49 -18.47
N GLU A 77 6.60 -8.49 -18.75
CA GLU A 77 7.47 -7.32 -18.60
C GLU A 77 7.08 -6.22 -19.58
N GLU A 78 6.76 -6.58 -20.83
CA GLU A 78 6.30 -5.65 -21.87
C GLU A 78 5.03 -4.95 -21.42
N ARG A 79 4.12 -5.68 -20.77
CA ARG A 79 2.86 -5.12 -20.29
C ARG A 79 3.08 -4.11 -19.13
N ILE A 80 4.08 -4.36 -18.27
CA ILE A 80 4.51 -3.38 -17.24
C ILE A 80 5.04 -2.12 -17.91
N LEU A 81 5.92 -2.27 -18.92
CA LEU A 81 6.51 -1.14 -19.64
C LEU A 81 5.45 -0.30 -20.38
N GLU A 82 4.45 -0.96 -21.01
CA GLU A 82 3.32 -0.24 -21.62
C GLU A 82 2.56 0.61 -20.60
N GLU A 83 2.32 0.08 -19.39
CA GLU A 83 1.53 0.78 -18.36
C GLU A 83 2.24 2.01 -17.79
N VAL A 84 3.57 1.96 -17.71
CA VAL A 84 4.36 3.06 -17.18
C VAL A 84 4.91 3.99 -18.26
N ALA A 85 4.60 3.76 -19.54
CA ALA A 85 5.19 4.49 -20.66
C ALA A 85 5.03 6.01 -20.55
N ASP A 86 3.85 6.48 -20.12
CA ASP A 86 3.53 7.90 -19.98
C ASP A 86 3.74 8.44 -18.55
N ALA A 87 4.27 7.62 -17.61
CA ALA A 87 4.55 8.05 -16.26
C ALA A 87 5.84 8.85 -16.14
N ASP A 88 5.85 9.89 -15.34
CA ASP A 88 7.07 10.59 -14.89
C ASP A 88 7.58 9.99 -13.58
N VAL A 89 6.66 9.55 -12.73
CA VAL A 89 6.95 8.94 -11.42
C VAL A 89 6.26 7.58 -11.32
N VAL A 90 7.02 6.55 -10.96
CA VAL A 90 6.49 5.21 -10.69
C VAL A 90 6.67 4.87 -9.22
N GLY A 91 5.54 4.70 -8.51
CA GLY A 91 5.51 4.30 -7.10
C GLY A 91 5.41 2.80 -6.94
N LEU A 92 6.39 2.18 -6.30
CA LEU A 92 6.45 0.74 -6.00
C LEU A 92 6.26 0.50 -4.51
N THR A 93 5.60 -0.60 -4.13
CA THR A 93 5.44 -0.98 -2.71
C THR A 93 6.13 -2.29 -2.39
N SER A 94 6.86 -2.32 -1.28
CA SER A 94 7.44 -3.52 -0.68
C SER A 94 7.16 -3.53 0.82
N ILE A 95 6.11 -4.24 1.22
CA ILE A 95 5.72 -4.38 2.63
C ILE A 95 6.43 -5.61 3.22
N PHE A 96 6.43 -6.72 2.48
CA PHE A 96 7.00 -7.99 2.91
C PHE A 96 8.31 -8.30 2.18
N THR A 97 9.23 -8.99 2.86
CA THR A 97 10.53 -9.37 2.30
C THR A 97 10.42 -10.23 1.02
N ASN A 98 9.39 -11.08 0.92
CA ASN A 98 9.16 -11.89 -0.27
C ASN A 98 8.75 -11.10 -1.52
N GLN A 99 8.32 -9.84 -1.38
CA GLN A 99 8.00 -8.95 -2.49
C GLN A 99 9.25 -8.31 -3.10
N GLU A 100 10.34 -8.21 -2.35
CA GLU A 100 11.54 -7.45 -2.70
C GLU A 100 12.07 -7.78 -4.10
N THR A 101 12.23 -9.06 -4.40
CA THR A 101 12.79 -9.50 -5.69
C THR A 101 11.95 -8.98 -6.87
N MET A 102 10.64 -9.07 -6.78
CA MET A 102 9.75 -8.64 -7.86
C MET A 102 9.68 -7.10 -7.96
N VAL A 103 9.74 -6.40 -6.84
CA VAL A 103 9.82 -4.94 -6.81
C VAL A 103 11.10 -4.45 -7.48
N LEU A 104 12.25 -5.03 -7.13
CA LEU A 104 13.55 -4.66 -7.70
C LEU A 104 13.68 -5.09 -9.17
N ALA A 105 13.08 -6.22 -9.55
CA ALA A 105 13.02 -6.62 -10.96
C ALA A 105 12.23 -5.61 -11.80
N ALA A 106 11.06 -5.17 -11.31
CA ALA A 106 10.27 -4.13 -11.97
C ALA A 106 11.01 -2.79 -12.05
N ALA A 107 11.67 -2.36 -10.96
CA ALA A 107 12.46 -1.12 -10.94
C ALA A 107 13.58 -1.17 -11.99
N LYS A 108 14.37 -2.25 -12.01
CA LYS A 108 15.46 -2.44 -12.99
C LYS A 108 14.95 -2.46 -14.43
N LEU A 109 13.88 -3.20 -14.69
CA LEU A 109 13.25 -3.27 -16.00
C LEU A 109 12.85 -1.87 -16.51
N ILE A 110 12.17 -1.10 -15.66
CA ILE A 110 11.73 0.25 -16.01
C ILE A 110 12.95 1.15 -16.27
N LYS A 111 13.97 1.12 -15.42
CA LYS A 111 15.19 1.92 -15.58
C LYS A 111 16.00 1.56 -16.83
N GLN A 112 15.98 0.31 -17.28
CA GLN A 112 16.66 -0.13 -18.49
C GLN A 112 16.03 0.49 -19.76
N VAL A 113 14.69 0.67 -19.77
CA VAL A 113 13.97 1.18 -20.94
C VAL A 113 13.72 2.69 -20.83
N PHE A 114 13.44 3.17 -19.63
CA PHE A 114 13.09 4.56 -19.32
C PHE A 114 13.97 5.08 -18.16
N PRO A 115 15.25 5.37 -18.41
CA PRO A 115 16.19 5.79 -17.36
C PRO A 115 15.81 7.12 -16.68
N GLU A 116 15.05 7.97 -17.37
CA GLU A 116 14.60 9.29 -16.89
C GLU A 116 13.47 9.22 -15.86
N LYS A 117 12.67 8.14 -15.85
CA LYS A 117 11.54 8.01 -14.94
C LYS A 117 12.00 7.89 -13.49
N LEU A 118 11.35 8.61 -12.59
CA LEU A 118 11.64 8.53 -11.17
C LEU A 118 10.96 7.31 -10.54
N ILE A 119 11.76 6.41 -9.98
CA ILE A 119 11.25 5.22 -9.26
C ILE A 119 11.26 5.50 -7.76
N VAL A 120 10.08 5.51 -7.15
CA VAL A 120 9.88 5.70 -5.71
C VAL A 120 9.44 4.38 -5.09
N ALA A 121 10.13 3.89 -4.08
CA ALA A 121 9.69 2.72 -3.31
C ALA A 121 9.20 3.11 -1.91
N GLY A 122 8.16 2.42 -1.44
CA GLY A 122 7.63 2.57 -0.08
C GLY A 122 7.31 1.22 0.57
N GLY A 123 6.83 1.28 1.81
CA GLY A 123 6.51 0.11 2.62
C GLY A 123 7.65 -0.27 3.58
N VAL A 124 7.31 -1.04 4.61
CA VAL A 124 8.22 -1.34 5.72
C VAL A 124 9.48 -2.08 5.28
N ASN A 125 9.39 -3.00 4.32
CA ASN A 125 10.55 -3.70 3.80
C ASN A 125 11.47 -2.75 3.00
N ALA A 126 10.91 -1.89 2.14
CA ALA A 126 11.70 -0.94 1.36
C ALA A 126 12.46 0.02 2.29
N ARG A 127 11.81 0.60 3.32
CA ARG A 127 12.48 1.53 4.23
C ARG A 127 13.50 0.85 5.15
N SER A 128 13.24 -0.38 5.61
CA SER A 128 14.22 -1.11 6.43
C SER A 128 15.46 -1.52 5.65
N ARG A 129 15.37 -1.59 4.32
CA ARG A 129 16.44 -1.95 3.40
C ARG A 129 16.73 -0.86 2.37
N ALA A 130 16.51 0.40 2.71
CA ALA A 130 16.55 1.54 1.79
C ALA A 130 17.83 1.58 0.94
N LYS A 131 19.01 1.37 1.56
CA LYS A 131 20.28 1.30 0.82
C LYS A 131 20.28 0.22 -0.27
N TRP A 132 19.70 -0.94 0.01
CA TRP A 132 19.64 -2.04 -0.96
C TRP A 132 18.74 -1.70 -2.14
N PHE A 133 17.56 -1.11 -1.87
CA PHE A 133 16.65 -0.66 -2.91
C PHE A 133 17.30 0.41 -3.80
N LEU A 134 17.94 1.41 -3.20
CA LEU A 134 18.63 2.49 -3.92
C LEU A 134 19.79 1.98 -4.81
N LEU A 135 20.50 0.96 -4.38
CA LEU A 135 21.57 0.35 -5.18
C LEU A 135 21.05 -0.61 -6.27
N ASN A 136 19.74 -0.87 -6.33
CA ASN A 136 19.13 -1.82 -7.24
C ASN A 136 18.01 -1.24 -8.11
N GLY A 137 18.10 0.05 -8.49
CA GLY A 137 17.23 0.66 -9.50
C GLY A 137 16.11 1.53 -8.95
N VAL A 138 16.03 1.71 -7.64
CA VAL A 138 15.12 2.68 -7.01
C VAL A 138 15.86 4.01 -6.82
N ASP A 139 15.22 5.13 -7.13
CA ASP A 139 15.83 6.47 -6.99
C ASP A 139 15.58 7.07 -5.60
N VAL A 140 14.38 6.84 -5.06
CA VAL A 140 13.94 7.39 -3.78
C VAL A 140 13.19 6.31 -2.98
N VAL A 141 13.51 6.19 -1.70
CA VAL A 141 12.73 5.37 -0.75
C VAL A 141 11.99 6.29 0.21
N SER A 142 10.66 6.15 0.29
CA SER A 142 9.88 6.83 1.32
C SER A 142 10.11 6.17 2.68
N MET A 143 10.53 6.97 3.66
CA MET A 143 10.92 6.48 4.99
C MET A 143 9.77 6.55 6.00
N THR A 144 8.63 7.12 5.65
CA THR A 144 7.48 7.30 6.54
C THR A 144 6.14 6.95 5.86
N GLU A 145 5.01 7.35 6.45
CA GLU A 145 3.71 7.39 5.77
C GLU A 145 3.81 8.33 4.57
N ALA A 146 3.39 7.87 3.40
CA ALA A 146 3.83 8.50 2.17
C ALA A 146 2.85 9.53 1.60
N GLU A 147 1.67 9.73 2.18
CA GLU A 147 0.63 10.61 1.61
C GLU A 147 1.10 12.07 1.46
N LYS A 148 1.87 12.58 2.42
CA LYS A 148 2.46 13.93 2.31
C LYS A 148 3.82 13.90 1.60
N THR A 149 4.60 12.84 1.82
CA THR A 149 5.93 12.70 1.22
C THR A 149 5.85 12.58 -0.30
N ILE A 150 4.86 11.86 -0.85
CA ILE A 150 4.70 11.73 -2.30
C ILE A 150 4.41 13.09 -2.97
N LEU A 151 3.65 13.95 -2.29
CA LEU A 151 3.39 15.33 -2.77
C LEU A 151 4.69 16.15 -2.82
N GLN A 152 5.53 16.05 -1.77
CA GLN A 152 6.83 16.73 -1.75
C GLN A 152 7.76 16.20 -2.86
N ILE A 153 7.75 14.89 -3.12
CA ILE A 153 8.51 14.27 -4.20
C ILE A 153 8.05 14.82 -5.57
N VAL A 154 6.74 14.87 -5.82
CA VAL A 154 6.18 15.41 -7.06
C VAL A 154 6.52 16.90 -7.21
N GLU A 155 6.42 17.69 -6.14
CA GLU A 155 6.87 19.10 -6.13
C GLU A 155 8.37 19.24 -6.50
N ALA A 156 9.21 18.31 -6.04
CA ALA A 156 10.63 18.31 -6.38
C ALA A 156 10.87 17.91 -7.83
N VAL A 157 10.12 16.97 -8.38
CA VAL A 157 10.16 16.61 -9.81
C VAL A 157 9.76 17.81 -10.69
N LYS A 158 8.74 18.57 -10.26
CA LYS A 158 8.32 19.82 -10.94
C LYS A 158 9.31 20.96 -10.82
N GLY A 159 10.36 20.84 -9.99
CA GLY A 159 11.28 21.92 -9.68
C GLY A 159 10.71 23.03 -8.78
N VAL A 160 9.53 22.80 -8.19
CA VAL A 160 8.88 23.74 -7.24
C VAL A 160 9.53 23.65 -5.86
N ARG A 161 9.96 22.44 -5.48
CA ARG A 161 10.67 22.15 -4.24
C ARG A 161 12.10 21.71 -4.53
N ASP A 162 13.06 22.22 -3.78
CA ASP A 162 14.41 21.66 -3.81
C ASP A 162 14.44 20.31 -3.08
N TRP A 163 15.11 19.33 -3.69
CA TRP A 163 15.29 17.98 -3.15
C TRP A 163 15.91 17.93 -1.74
N ARG A 164 16.62 18.99 -1.34
CA ARG A 164 17.17 19.13 0.01
C ARG A 164 16.09 19.29 1.09
N TYR A 165 14.90 19.75 0.69
CA TYR A 165 13.76 19.98 1.57
C TYR A 165 12.65 18.93 1.43
N VAL A 166 12.92 17.83 0.73
CA VAL A 166 12.05 16.67 0.76
C VAL A 166 12.36 15.88 2.03
N SER A 167 11.42 15.80 2.94
CA SER A 167 11.57 15.11 4.22
C SER A 167 11.20 13.63 4.13
N ALA A 168 11.68 12.84 5.09
CA ALA A 168 11.36 11.43 5.23
C ALA A 168 11.63 10.58 3.97
N VAL A 169 12.76 10.82 3.33
CA VAL A 169 13.22 10.03 2.17
C VAL A 169 14.68 9.59 2.31
N ALA A 170 14.99 8.45 1.72
CA ALA A 170 16.37 8.04 1.44
C ALA A 170 16.60 8.11 -0.08
N LYS A 171 17.78 8.59 -0.49
CA LYS A 171 18.19 8.70 -1.90
C LYS A 171 19.72 8.67 -2.02
N VAL A 172 20.24 8.46 -3.23
CA VAL A 172 21.67 8.61 -3.49
C VAL A 172 21.96 10.08 -3.82
N HIS A 173 22.93 10.67 -3.15
CA HIS A 173 23.46 11.99 -3.44
C HIS A 173 24.99 11.96 -3.42
N ASN A 174 25.65 12.41 -4.51
CA ASN A 174 27.10 12.35 -4.67
C ASN A 174 27.71 10.96 -4.36
N GLY A 175 27.05 9.88 -4.81
CA GLY A 175 27.52 8.50 -4.61
C GLY A 175 27.29 7.93 -3.20
N ALA A 176 26.75 8.70 -2.28
CA ALA A 176 26.42 8.26 -0.93
C ALA A 176 24.90 8.18 -0.72
N VAL A 177 24.46 7.22 0.09
CA VAL A 177 23.06 7.19 0.55
C VAL A 177 22.89 8.26 1.64
N VAL A 178 21.93 9.16 1.40
CA VAL A 178 21.52 10.18 2.36
C VAL A 178 20.07 9.97 2.73
N GLU A 179 19.78 10.18 4.01
CA GLU A 179 18.43 10.06 4.57
C GLU A 179 18.03 11.38 5.19
N THR A 180 16.81 11.82 4.89
CA THR A 180 16.17 12.93 5.58
C THR A 180 15.17 12.38 6.59
N ARG A 181 15.23 12.88 7.82
CA ARG A 181 14.31 12.44 8.88
C ARG A 181 12.89 12.92 8.60
N ALA A 182 11.94 12.15 9.08
CA ALA A 182 10.55 12.56 9.10
C ALA A 182 10.35 13.74 10.07
N HIS A 183 9.57 14.74 9.62
CA HIS A 183 9.12 15.86 10.43
C HIS A 183 7.70 15.58 10.95
N PRO A 184 7.30 16.14 12.11
CA PRO A 184 5.91 16.00 12.59
C PRO A 184 4.85 16.38 11.56
N ASP A 185 5.14 17.32 10.67
CA ASP A 185 4.24 17.74 9.60
C ASP A 185 4.07 16.72 8.46
N ASP A 186 4.92 15.69 8.40
CA ASP A 186 4.80 14.61 7.41
C ASP A 186 3.67 13.63 7.77
N PHE A 187 3.06 13.77 8.95
CA PHE A 187 2.00 12.88 9.42
C PHE A 187 0.64 13.56 9.41
N PHE A 188 -0.40 12.74 9.23
CA PHE A 188 -1.76 13.06 9.60
C PHE A 188 -1.99 12.61 11.05
N TRP A 189 -1.91 13.56 11.98
CA TRP A 189 -2.17 13.28 13.40
C TRP A 189 -3.65 13.01 13.65
N ASN A 190 -4.50 13.77 13.02
CA ASN A 190 -5.92 13.52 12.89
C ASN A 190 -6.15 12.71 11.60
N LEU A 191 -6.49 11.41 11.74
CA LEU A 191 -6.71 10.53 10.58
C LEU A 191 -7.96 10.90 9.76
N ASP A 192 -8.83 11.77 10.27
CA ASP A 192 -9.98 12.26 9.52
C ASP A 192 -9.60 13.24 8.41
N GLU A 193 -8.40 13.83 8.50
CA GLU A 193 -7.82 14.73 7.49
C GLU A 193 -7.12 13.96 6.35
N LEU A 194 -6.98 12.64 6.47
CA LEU A 194 -6.45 11.84 5.37
C LEU A 194 -7.30 12.05 4.10
N PRO A 195 -6.68 12.10 2.92
CA PRO A 195 -7.39 12.08 1.66
C PRO A 195 -8.40 10.93 1.60
N MET A 196 -9.50 11.12 0.86
CA MET A 196 -10.42 10.00 0.63
C MET A 196 -9.74 8.95 -0.25
N PRO A 197 -9.66 7.69 0.21
CA PRO A 197 -9.02 6.65 -0.58
C PRO A 197 -9.74 6.38 -1.90
N ARG A 198 -8.99 6.21 -2.97
CA ARG A 198 -9.47 5.97 -4.33
C ARG A 198 -9.53 4.47 -4.62
N TRP A 199 -10.40 3.74 -3.91
CA TRP A 199 -10.65 2.32 -4.17
C TRP A 199 -11.20 2.04 -5.57
N ASP A 200 -11.84 3.03 -6.19
CA ASP A 200 -12.33 2.99 -7.55
C ASP A 200 -11.22 2.79 -8.59
N LEU A 201 -9.97 3.13 -8.26
CA LEU A 201 -8.80 2.88 -9.11
C LEU A 201 -8.21 1.47 -8.95
N LEU A 202 -8.62 0.73 -7.91
CA LEU A 202 -8.19 -0.67 -7.75
C LEU A 202 -8.97 -1.59 -8.69
N PRO A 203 -8.37 -2.66 -9.20
CA PRO A 203 -9.04 -3.66 -10.02
C PRO A 203 -9.93 -4.60 -9.18
N LEU A 204 -10.88 -4.04 -8.38
CA LEU A 204 -11.71 -4.77 -7.42
C LEU A 204 -12.44 -5.96 -8.06
N GLN A 205 -12.98 -5.78 -9.27
CA GLN A 205 -13.69 -6.86 -9.98
C GLN A 205 -12.77 -8.07 -10.23
N ARG A 206 -11.50 -7.82 -10.51
CA ARG A 206 -10.52 -8.91 -10.73
C ARG A 206 -10.20 -9.64 -9.43
N TYR A 207 -10.05 -8.91 -8.32
CA TYR A 207 -9.88 -9.54 -6.99
C TYR A 207 -11.08 -10.43 -6.65
N TRP A 208 -12.30 -9.97 -6.95
CA TRP A 208 -13.51 -10.74 -6.68
C TRP A 208 -13.64 -11.96 -7.60
N GLN A 209 -13.26 -11.87 -8.87
CA GLN A 209 -13.21 -13.02 -9.80
C GLN A 209 -12.21 -14.09 -9.32
N ILE A 210 -11.05 -13.66 -8.80
CA ILE A 210 -10.04 -14.57 -8.24
C ILE A 210 -10.56 -15.21 -6.94
N ALA A 211 -11.34 -14.47 -6.15
CA ALA A 211 -11.96 -14.91 -4.90
C ALA A 211 -10.96 -15.53 -3.89
N ARG A 212 -9.76 -14.94 -3.77
CA ARG A 212 -8.70 -15.37 -2.85
C ARG A 212 -8.18 -14.21 -2.01
N PRO A 213 -9.00 -13.69 -1.09
CA PRO A 213 -8.58 -12.59 -0.23
C PRO A 213 -7.41 -12.98 0.68
N HIS A 214 -6.59 -12.00 0.99
CA HIS A 214 -5.55 -12.12 2.01
C HIS A 214 -6.22 -12.10 3.40
N GLY A 215 -6.12 -13.22 4.13
CA GLY A 215 -6.81 -13.36 5.41
C GLY A 215 -8.33 -13.59 5.27
N GLY A 216 -9.00 -13.61 6.41
CA GLY A 216 -10.44 -13.76 6.50
C GLY A 216 -10.96 -15.18 6.22
N HIS A 217 -12.19 -15.41 6.66
CA HIS A 217 -12.94 -16.61 6.38
C HIS A 217 -14.08 -16.30 5.41
N PHE A 218 -14.32 -17.17 4.46
CA PHE A 218 -15.44 -17.08 3.55
C PHE A 218 -16.18 -18.39 3.46
N LYS A 219 -17.47 -18.31 3.17
CA LYS A 219 -18.29 -19.49 2.92
C LYS A 219 -18.01 -19.97 1.49
N PRO A 220 -17.69 -21.26 1.28
CA PRO A 220 -17.55 -21.81 -0.06
C PRO A 220 -18.79 -21.49 -0.91
N GLY A 221 -18.57 -21.02 -2.14
CA GLY A 221 -19.65 -20.65 -3.08
C GLY A 221 -20.28 -19.28 -2.87
N ALA A 222 -19.86 -18.50 -1.85
CA ALA A 222 -20.29 -17.11 -1.71
C ALA A 222 -19.55 -16.20 -2.70
N GLU A 223 -20.27 -15.22 -3.24
CA GLU A 223 -19.65 -14.14 -4.01
C GLU A 223 -18.86 -13.24 -3.05
N LEU A 224 -17.55 -13.13 -3.27
CA LEU A 224 -16.64 -12.38 -2.41
C LEU A 224 -16.38 -11.00 -2.99
N ARG A 225 -17.21 -10.03 -2.66
CA ARG A 225 -17.02 -8.61 -2.98
C ARG A 225 -16.40 -7.89 -1.80
N TYR A 226 -15.09 -7.95 -1.71
CA TYR A 226 -14.34 -7.44 -0.58
C TYR A 226 -13.43 -6.27 -0.95
N ALA A 227 -13.09 -5.46 0.06
CA ALA A 227 -12.03 -4.46 0.01
C ALA A 227 -11.40 -4.26 1.38
N SER A 228 -10.13 -3.85 1.39
CA SER A 228 -9.41 -3.50 2.61
C SER A 228 -9.86 -2.15 3.16
N LEU A 229 -9.95 -2.04 4.48
CA LEU A 229 -10.27 -0.84 5.23
C LEU A 229 -9.34 -0.71 6.43
N MET A 230 -8.89 0.51 6.70
CA MET A 230 -8.10 0.84 7.88
C MET A 230 -8.83 1.88 8.72
N THR A 231 -9.02 1.58 10.00
CA THR A 231 -9.70 2.48 10.95
C THR A 231 -8.77 3.09 11.98
N THR A 232 -7.57 2.49 12.15
CA THR A 232 -6.51 2.97 13.05
C THR A 232 -5.15 2.85 12.40
N ARG A 233 -4.16 3.60 12.87
CA ARG A 233 -2.74 3.45 12.53
C ARG A 233 -1.91 3.35 13.80
N GLY A 234 -0.84 2.57 13.74
CA GLY A 234 0.07 2.36 14.86
C GLY A 234 -0.50 1.45 15.95
N CYS A 235 0.28 1.21 16.99
CA CYS A 235 -0.03 0.21 18.00
C CYS A 235 0.34 0.69 19.41
N LEU A 236 -0.45 0.31 20.42
CA LEU A 236 -0.19 0.62 21.83
C LEU A 236 0.84 -0.34 22.47
N PHE A 237 1.12 -1.48 21.81
CA PHE A 237 2.09 -2.45 22.29
C PHE A 237 3.49 -2.15 21.80
N LYS A 238 4.47 -2.61 22.57
CA LYS A 238 5.90 -2.50 22.25
C LYS A 238 6.52 -3.90 22.12
N CYS A 239 5.98 -4.71 21.21
CA CYS A 239 6.50 -6.05 20.96
C CYS A 239 7.90 -5.98 20.36
N THR A 240 8.86 -6.67 20.94
CA THR A 240 10.29 -6.58 20.57
C THR A 240 10.62 -7.03 19.15
N TYR A 241 9.75 -7.83 18.55
CA TYR A 241 9.89 -8.33 17.18
C TYR A 241 9.12 -7.50 16.13
N CYS A 242 8.30 -6.53 16.57
CA CYS A 242 7.45 -5.75 15.68
C CYS A 242 8.12 -4.44 15.30
N HIS A 243 8.18 -4.15 14.00
CA HIS A 243 8.77 -2.92 13.49
C HIS A 243 8.08 -1.66 14.05
N ILE A 244 6.74 -1.69 14.23
CA ILE A 244 5.94 -0.56 14.72
C ILE A 244 6.43 -0.08 16.09
N ALA A 245 6.86 -0.99 16.94
CA ALA A 245 7.36 -0.66 18.28
C ALA A 245 8.65 0.21 18.26
N GLY A 246 9.44 0.11 17.19
CA GLY A 246 10.66 0.90 16.98
C GLY A 246 10.44 2.20 16.19
N GLU A 247 9.24 2.44 15.66
CA GLU A 247 8.92 3.62 14.85
C GLU A 247 8.38 4.75 15.73
N THR A 248 9.29 5.38 16.46
CA THR A 248 9.05 6.49 17.40
C THR A 248 9.52 7.81 16.82
N GLU A 249 9.27 8.93 17.52
CA GLU A 249 9.75 10.26 17.14
C GLU A 249 11.28 10.32 16.93
N GLU A 250 12.04 9.42 17.57
CA GLU A 250 13.48 9.37 17.47
C GLU A 250 13.99 8.58 16.25
N SER A 251 13.13 7.76 15.63
CA SER A 251 13.49 6.99 14.43
C SER A 251 13.54 7.87 13.18
N ALA A 252 14.25 7.43 12.14
CA ALA A 252 14.29 8.14 10.85
C ALA A 252 12.89 8.19 10.19
N SER A 253 12.07 7.16 10.40
CA SER A 253 10.69 7.07 9.93
C SER A 253 9.71 7.93 10.73
N GLY A 254 10.13 8.50 11.86
CA GLY A 254 9.29 9.27 12.76
C GLY A 254 8.23 8.41 13.48
N ALA A 255 7.20 9.04 13.97
CA ALA A 255 6.21 8.46 14.87
C ALA A 255 5.12 7.60 14.19
N ILE A 256 5.45 6.81 13.17
CA ILE A 256 4.48 5.91 12.50
C ILE A 256 3.81 4.98 13.51
N GLY A 257 4.57 4.49 14.48
CA GLY A 257 4.09 3.57 15.51
C GLY A 257 3.10 4.19 16.51
N ARG A 258 2.93 5.53 16.52
CA ARG A 258 1.98 6.19 17.41
C ARG A 258 0.54 5.84 17.05
N PHE A 259 -0.20 5.35 18.06
CA PHE A 259 -1.60 4.96 17.88
C PHE A 259 -2.49 6.17 17.60
N ARG A 260 -3.15 6.16 16.46
CA ARG A 260 -4.10 7.16 15.98
C ARG A 260 -5.33 6.46 15.43
N LEU A 261 -6.46 7.10 15.46
CA LEU A 261 -7.73 6.52 15.00
C LEU A 261 -8.55 7.54 14.20
N LYS A 262 -9.32 7.04 13.27
CA LYS A 262 -10.37 7.79 12.59
C LYS A 262 -11.59 7.92 13.48
N SER A 263 -12.36 9.01 13.32
CA SER A 263 -13.68 9.09 13.92
C SER A 263 -14.65 8.05 13.34
N ASP A 264 -15.71 7.76 14.07
CA ASP A 264 -16.77 6.87 13.59
C ASP A 264 -17.39 7.43 12.29
N GLU A 265 -17.56 8.76 12.20
CA GLU A 265 -18.07 9.48 11.03
C GLU A 265 -17.16 9.34 9.81
N ARG A 266 -15.84 9.40 9.99
CA ARG A 266 -14.89 9.18 8.90
C ARG A 266 -14.97 7.75 8.38
N VAL A 267 -15.01 6.77 9.25
CA VAL A 267 -15.14 5.36 8.87
C VAL A 267 -16.45 5.13 8.11
N LEU A 268 -17.56 5.71 8.57
CA LEU A 268 -18.85 5.60 7.88
C LEU A 268 -18.82 6.19 6.47
N ARG A 269 -18.16 7.34 6.27
CA ARG A 269 -17.99 7.90 4.92
C ARG A 269 -17.23 6.94 4.00
N GLU A 270 -16.16 6.32 4.48
CA GLU A 270 -15.38 5.33 3.72
C GLU A 270 -16.22 4.09 3.40
N LEU A 271 -17.01 3.59 4.36
CA LEU A 271 -17.94 2.48 4.14
C LEU A 271 -19.00 2.78 3.07
N HIS A 272 -19.52 4.02 3.04
CA HIS A 272 -20.46 4.43 2.01
C HIS A 272 -19.83 4.41 0.61
N VAL A 273 -18.58 4.87 0.46
CA VAL A 273 -17.84 4.79 -0.80
C VAL A 273 -17.64 3.34 -1.20
N LEU A 274 -17.18 2.49 -0.31
CA LEU A 274 -16.99 1.05 -0.59
C LEU A 274 -18.29 0.36 -0.98
N LYS A 275 -19.38 0.65 -0.28
CA LYS A 275 -20.70 0.12 -0.60
C LYS A 275 -21.18 0.55 -1.99
N ALA A 276 -20.96 1.81 -2.36
CA ALA A 276 -21.31 2.34 -3.70
C ALA A 276 -20.51 1.63 -4.81
N LEU A 277 -19.27 1.17 -4.52
CA LEU A 277 -18.46 0.35 -5.42
C LEU A 277 -18.90 -1.12 -5.48
N GLY A 278 -19.90 -1.52 -4.67
CA GLY A 278 -20.43 -2.88 -4.61
C GLY A 278 -19.75 -3.81 -3.62
N VAL A 279 -18.90 -3.29 -2.73
CA VAL A 279 -18.26 -4.07 -1.67
C VAL A 279 -19.29 -4.54 -0.65
N GLN A 280 -19.21 -5.81 -0.27
CA GLN A 280 -20.10 -6.46 0.70
C GLN A 280 -19.38 -6.87 1.98
N GLN A 281 -18.05 -7.01 1.91
CA GLN A 281 -17.23 -7.40 3.05
C GLN A 281 -16.01 -6.49 3.15
N VAL A 282 -15.75 -5.96 4.34
CA VAL A 282 -14.53 -5.17 4.61
C VAL A 282 -13.51 -6.01 5.38
N TYR A 283 -12.26 -5.94 4.92
CA TYR A 283 -11.11 -6.51 5.60
C TYR A 283 -10.42 -5.41 6.38
N ILE A 284 -10.48 -5.50 7.71
CA ILE A 284 -9.81 -4.54 8.60
C ILE A 284 -8.31 -4.87 8.64
N GLU A 285 -7.49 -3.91 8.23
CA GLU A 285 -6.02 -4.02 8.22
C GLU A 285 -5.38 -3.21 9.35
N ASP A 286 -6.12 -2.94 10.41
CA ASP A 286 -5.62 -2.23 11.59
C ASP A 286 -4.56 -3.09 12.32
N ASP A 287 -3.45 -2.48 12.74
CA ASP A 287 -2.50 -3.15 13.64
C ASP A 287 -3.10 -3.38 15.03
N MET A 288 -4.15 -2.62 15.39
CA MET A 288 -4.78 -2.70 16.69
C MET A 288 -6.24 -2.22 16.64
N PHE A 289 -7.12 -3.00 16.01
CA PHE A 289 -8.55 -2.66 15.91
C PHE A 289 -9.23 -2.49 17.28
N LEU A 290 -8.96 -3.40 18.23
CA LEU A 290 -9.52 -3.35 19.58
C LEU A 290 -8.76 -2.40 20.54
N GLY A 291 -7.85 -1.57 20.07
CA GLY A 291 -7.09 -0.63 20.92
C GLY A 291 -7.96 0.36 21.69
N ARG A 292 -9.19 0.60 21.21
CA ARG A 292 -10.29 1.28 21.89
C ARG A 292 -11.55 0.42 21.75
N LYS A 293 -11.75 -0.49 22.69
CA LYS A 293 -12.76 -1.55 22.64
C LYS A 293 -14.19 -1.02 22.40
N GLN A 294 -14.63 -0.01 23.15
CA GLN A 294 -15.97 0.55 23.01
C GLN A 294 -16.20 1.17 21.62
N ARG A 295 -15.16 1.84 21.06
CA ARG A 295 -15.21 2.34 19.68
C ARG A 295 -15.31 1.18 18.69
N ALA A 296 -14.49 0.15 18.84
CA ALA A 296 -14.51 -1.00 17.94
C ALA A 296 -15.90 -1.68 17.94
N LEU A 297 -16.52 -1.86 19.12
CA LEU A 297 -17.87 -2.44 19.25
C LEU A 297 -18.92 -1.56 18.54
N ARG A 298 -18.85 -0.22 18.69
CA ARG A 298 -19.75 0.68 17.94
C ARG A 298 -19.55 0.55 16.43
N LEU A 299 -18.30 0.53 15.95
CA LEU A 299 -18.01 0.37 14.53
C LEU A 299 -18.51 -0.96 13.97
N LEU A 300 -18.37 -2.07 14.71
CA LEU A 300 -18.95 -3.36 14.33
C LEU A 300 -20.44 -3.26 14.11
N GLY A 301 -21.18 -2.60 15.04
CA GLY A 301 -22.60 -2.33 14.87
C GLY A 301 -22.91 -1.52 13.62
N ARG A 302 -22.15 -0.43 13.37
CA ARG A 302 -22.33 0.43 12.18
C ARG A 302 -22.04 -0.28 10.87
N ILE A 303 -21.03 -1.15 10.82
CA ILE A 303 -20.71 -1.95 9.63
C ILE A 303 -21.86 -2.94 9.35
N GLN A 304 -22.40 -3.56 10.41
CA GLN A 304 -23.55 -4.46 10.31
C GLN A 304 -24.82 -3.72 9.85
N GLU A 305 -25.11 -2.53 10.40
CA GLU A 305 -26.22 -1.66 9.97
C GLU A 305 -26.09 -1.25 8.50
N ALA A 306 -24.86 -1.06 8.01
CA ALA A 306 -24.58 -0.81 6.59
C ALA A 306 -24.81 -2.04 5.70
N GLY A 307 -25.14 -3.21 6.28
CA GLY A 307 -25.35 -4.46 5.56
C GLY A 307 -24.06 -5.08 5.04
N MET A 308 -22.92 -4.76 5.64
CA MET A 308 -21.61 -5.28 5.28
C MET A 308 -21.12 -6.29 6.32
N SER A 309 -20.36 -7.28 5.87
CA SER A 309 -19.64 -8.20 6.76
C SER A 309 -18.21 -7.71 6.99
N ILE A 310 -17.56 -8.23 8.02
CA ILE A 310 -16.22 -7.84 8.44
C ILE A 310 -15.32 -9.07 8.61
N SER A 311 -14.06 -8.92 8.25
CA SER A 311 -12.95 -9.79 8.65
C SER A 311 -11.82 -8.94 9.20
N ASP A 312 -11.17 -9.40 10.26
CA ASP A 312 -9.92 -8.83 10.75
C ASP A 312 -8.75 -9.61 10.14
N VAL A 313 -7.83 -8.91 9.48
CA VAL A 313 -6.72 -9.52 8.75
C VAL A 313 -5.51 -9.74 9.66
N ASN A 314 -5.23 -8.78 10.54
CA ASN A 314 -4.04 -8.79 11.38
C ASN A 314 -4.25 -9.51 12.72
N GLY A 315 -5.51 -9.94 12.98
CA GLY A 315 -5.90 -10.63 14.19
C GLY A 315 -6.17 -9.70 15.37
N VAL A 316 -6.87 -10.24 16.34
CA VAL A 316 -7.33 -9.52 17.53
C VAL A 316 -6.50 -9.93 18.74
N ASN A 317 -5.92 -8.96 19.44
CA ASN A 317 -5.22 -9.25 20.67
C ASN A 317 -6.22 -9.62 21.78
N VAL A 318 -6.13 -10.85 22.27
CA VAL A 318 -7.05 -11.43 23.28
C VAL A 318 -7.09 -10.61 24.57
N VAL A 319 -6.00 -9.96 24.96
CA VAL A 319 -5.95 -9.11 26.16
C VAL A 319 -7.00 -8.00 26.12
N HIS A 320 -7.27 -7.42 24.92
CA HIS A 320 -8.29 -6.37 24.79
C HIS A 320 -9.71 -6.89 24.91
N MET A 321 -9.95 -8.19 24.69
CA MET A 321 -11.28 -8.78 24.87
C MET A 321 -11.72 -8.81 26.33
N PHE A 322 -10.76 -8.97 27.24
CA PHE A 322 -10.99 -9.09 28.67
C PHE A 322 -10.76 -7.82 29.49
N ARG A 323 -10.13 -6.79 28.89
CA ARG A 323 -9.99 -5.49 29.56
C ARG A 323 -11.38 -4.86 29.79
N LYS A 324 -11.58 -4.35 31.02
CA LYS A 324 -12.55 -3.29 31.25
C LYS A 324 -11.89 -2.01 30.75
N ASP A 325 -12.55 -1.28 29.89
CA ASP A 325 -12.04 0.02 29.38
C ASP A 325 -11.96 1.04 30.51
#